data_746f2b56f4e39da44f0a9c7327ff2238
#
_entry.id   746f2b56f4e39da44f0a9c7327ff2238
#
_cell.length_a   1.000
_cell.length_b   1.000
_cell.length_c   1.000
_cell.angle_alpha   90.00
_cell.angle_beta   90.00
_cell.angle_gamma   90.00
#
_symmetry.space_group_name_H-M   'P 1'
#
loop_
_entity.id
_entity.type
_entity.pdbx_description
1 polymer ?
#
loop_
_entity_poly.entity_id
_entity_poly.type
_entity_poly.pdbx_seq_one_letter_code
_entity_poly.pdbx_strand_id
1 'polypeptide(L)'
;MRSALAVTLLALGSVRAIAQESPAHAPVVVASKPFGESYLLAEVFAQLLEVRGIRVERRPGLGATEIAFGALRANAIDVYPEYTGTGLLAILHEPLDSAMRADPRRTFAHVSRRFADAYGVRWLAPLGFQNGYAIAMRRADADRLGVRTLSDLARVGPTLTAGFTSDFIGRADGLVGLSTAYGLRFKDVRPLAPAVKYVALAESAVDVIDGYSTDGPLATHDLTTLVDDRAFFPPYEAAAMVSPRVATDRPDVIAALSLLSGRLDESAMRTYNRRVEVNGEAIALVATSLLRSLGLTNDGVIERAMDARRAPGGFASFMWNRSSETLSLTLRHLQLVIVALLAAALVAVPLGLLLERVRIGAEWIVGALGVLQTIPSIALLAFMIPLLGVGVLPALVALWLYALYPIARNTYTGVRSADPEAVEACEAMGATAMQRLFWVRMPLAAPIIVAGLRTAAVITVGAATLAAFIGAGGLGEPIVTGLALADPRLILSGALPAALLAIVVDGLLAAVERGVRPAHLRAK
;
A
#
# COMPACT_ATOMS: atom_id res chain seq x y z
N MET A 1 -4.33 -22.27 40.24
CA MET A 1 -4.89 -22.13 38.90
C MET A 1 -6.06 -21.12 38.76
N ARG A 2 -6.69 -20.66 39.85
CA ARG A 2 -7.78 -19.65 39.75
C ARG A 2 -7.32 -18.20 39.75
N SER A 3 -6.10 -17.90 40.17
CA SER A 3 -5.58 -16.52 40.22
C SER A 3 -4.94 -16.03 38.92
N ALA A 4 -4.55 -16.89 37.98
CA ALA A 4 -3.96 -16.50 36.69
C ALA A 4 -5.02 -16.10 35.66
N LEU A 5 -6.25 -16.62 35.79
CA LEU A 5 -7.37 -16.28 34.87
C LEU A 5 -7.96 -14.89 35.17
N ALA A 6 -7.85 -14.39 36.40
CA ALA A 6 -8.35 -13.09 36.79
C ALA A 6 -7.50 -11.92 36.31
N VAL A 7 -6.19 -12.12 36.14
CA VAL A 7 -5.26 -11.07 35.63
C VAL A 7 -5.41 -10.87 34.11
N THR A 8 -5.73 -11.94 33.37
CA THR A 8 -5.94 -11.86 31.91
C THR A 8 -7.27 -11.18 31.54
N LEU A 9 -8.27 -11.28 32.40
CA LEU A 9 -9.58 -10.61 32.21
C LEU A 9 -9.55 -9.12 32.59
N LEU A 10 -8.66 -8.71 33.49
CA LEU A 10 -8.49 -7.30 33.87
C LEU A 10 -7.68 -6.50 32.84
N ALA A 11 -6.83 -7.14 32.03
CA ALA A 11 -6.09 -6.50 30.94
C ALA A 11 -6.98 -6.25 29.69
N LEU A 12 -8.09 -6.97 29.54
CA LEU A 12 -9.09 -6.76 28.46
C LEU A 12 -10.17 -5.74 28.83
N GLY A 13 -10.27 -5.37 30.10
CA GLY A 13 -11.32 -4.45 30.60
C GLY A 13 -11.02 -2.95 30.47
N SER A 14 -9.84 -2.57 30.07
CA SER A 14 -9.46 -1.17 29.82
C SER A 14 -9.45 -0.80 28.32
N VAL A 15 -10.27 -1.46 27.50
CA VAL A 15 -10.75 -0.81 26.27
C VAL A 15 -11.64 0.35 26.75
N ARG A 16 -11.02 1.53 26.91
CA ARG A 16 -11.76 2.79 27.03
C ARG A 16 -12.88 2.72 26.00
N ALA A 17 -14.11 2.82 26.43
CA ALA A 17 -15.21 3.20 25.59
C ALA A 17 -14.77 4.50 24.92
N ILE A 18 -14.21 4.40 23.71
CA ILE A 18 -14.03 5.54 22.81
C ILE A 18 -15.48 5.97 22.64
N ALA A 19 -15.82 7.10 23.24
CA ALA A 19 -17.11 7.73 23.03
C ALA A 19 -17.30 7.72 21.51
N GLN A 20 -18.29 6.98 21.02
CA GLN A 20 -18.61 6.95 19.60
C GLN A 20 -18.99 8.40 19.27
N GLU A 21 -18.02 9.14 18.69
CA GLU A 21 -18.32 10.46 18.13
C GLU A 21 -19.49 10.28 17.20
N SER A 22 -20.47 11.17 17.31
CA SER A 22 -21.61 11.19 16.39
C SER A 22 -21.08 11.09 14.96
N PRO A 23 -21.66 10.27 14.07
CA PRO A 23 -21.21 10.10 12.68
C PRO A 23 -20.99 11.42 11.94
N ALA A 24 -21.73 12.47 12.32
CA ALA A 24 -21.59 13.83 11.79
C ALA A 24 -20.25 14.53 12.18
N HIS A 25 -19.54 14.08 13.20
CA HIS A 25 -18.31 14.72 13.70
C HIS A 25 -17.05 13.89 13.48
N ALA A 26 -17.18 12.65 13.01
CA ALA A 26 -16.03 11.84 12.65
C ALA A 26 -15.25 12.48 11.47
N PRO A 27 -13.91 12.41 11.46
CA PRO A 27 -13.13 12.90 10.33
C PRO A 27 -13.48 12.13 9.05
N VAL A 28 -13.43 12.83 7.92
CA VAL A 28 -13.60 12.25 6.59
C VAL A 28 -12.27 11.67 6.14
N VAL A 29 -12.24 10.39 5.84
CA VAL A 29 -11.04 9.70 5.37
C VAL A 29 -10.92 9.86 3.86
N VAL A 30 -9.97 10.69 3.41
CA VAL A 30 -9.67 10.90 1.99
C VAL A 30 -8.47 10.05 1.60
N ALA A 31 -8.64 9.21 0.59
CA ALA A 31 -7.60 8.30 0.10
C ALA A 31 -7.22 8.57 -1.36
N SER A 32 -6.13 7.94 -1.81
CA SER A 32 -5.69 7.95 -3.20
C SER A 32 -5.17 6.59 -3.63
N LYS A 33 -5.16 6.35 -4.93
CA LYS A 33 -4.36 5.28 -5.55
C LYS A 33 -2.88 5.72 -5.65
N PRO A 34 -1.91 4.78 -5.82
CA PRO A 34 -0.48 5.10 -5.78
C PRO A 34 0.06 5.64 -7.12
N PHE A 35 -0.44 6.78 -7.59
CA PHE A 35 0.07 7.52 -8.74
C PHE A 35 -0.18 9.03 -8.60
N GLY A 36 0.62 9.85 -9.29
CA GLY A 36 0.75 11.29 -9.10
C GLY A 36 -0.57 12.06 -9.11
N GLU A 37 -1.39 11.88 -10.15
CA GLU A 37 -2.68 12.57 -10.26
C GLU A 37 -3.65 12.19 -9.16
N SER A 38 -3.69 10.91 -8.78
CA SER A 38 -4.57 10.47 -7.68
C SER A 38 -4.17 11.08 -6.34
N TYR A 39 -2.87 11.22 -6.08
CA TYR A 39 -2.38 11.94 -4.89
C TYR A 39 -2.78 13.40 -4.92
N LEU A 40 -2.61 14.06 -6.07
CA LEU A 40 -2.96 15.48 -6.22
C LEU A 40 -4.46 15.72 -6.04
N LEU A 41 -5.31 14.94 -6.70
CA LEU A 41 -6.77 15.07 -6.56
C LEU A 41 -7.25 14.78 -5.14
N ALA A 42 -6.72 13.75 -4.48
CA ALA A 42 -7.06 13.45 -3.10
C ALA A 42 -6.66 14.60 -2.16
N GLU A 43 -5.51 15.23 -2.37
CA GLU A 43 -5.09 16.38 -1.59
C GLU A 43 -5.96 17.61 -1.87
N VAL A 44 -6.39 17.81 -3.13
CA VAL A 44 -7.38 18.85 -3.49
C VAL A 44 -8.70 18.62 -2.75
N PHE A 45 -9.20 17.38 -2.71
CA PHE A 45 -10.41 17.03 -1.95
C PHE A 45 -10.23 17.30 -0.46
N ALA A 46 -9.11 16.87 0.11
CA ALA A 46 -8.81 17.05 1.52
C ALA A 46 -8.76 18.54 1.91
N GLN A 47 -8.00 19.34 1.18
CA GLN A 47 -7.89 20.78 1.45
C GLN A 47 -9.23 21.51 1.26
N LEU A 48 -10.01 21.16 0.24
CA LEU A 48 -11.33 21.77 0.02
C LEU A 48 -12.28 21.47 1.19
N LEU A 49 -12.28 20.23 1.69
CA LEU A 49 -13.07 19.86 2.88
C LEU A 49 -12.61 20.63 4.12
N GLU A 50 -11.30 20.76 4.34
CA GLU A 50 -10.73 21.54 5.46
C GLU A 50 -11.09 23.03 5.38
N VAL A 51 -11.06 23.61 4.18
CA VAL A 51 -11.52 25.00 3.94
C VAL A 51 -13.00 25.17 4.34
N ARG A 52 -13.80 24.13 4.21
CA ARG A 52 -15.22 24.10 4.62
C ARG A 52 -15.43 23.71 6.10
N GLY A 53 -14.37 23.59 6.89
CA GLY A 53 -14.43 23.28 8.31
C GLY A 53 -14.65 21.79 8.62
N ILE A 54 -14.51 20.90 7.62
CA ILE A 54 -14.66 19.47 7.78
C ILE A 54 -13.30 18.86 8.17
N ARG A 55 -13.25 18.10 9.25
CA ARG A 55 -12.02 17.39 9.67
C ARG A 55 -11.70 16.26 8.69
N VAL A 56 -10.44 16.16 8.28
CA VAL A 56 -9.97 15.19 7.29
C VAL A 56 -8.84 14.33 7.86
N GLU A 57 -8.90 13.03 7.59
CA GLU A 57 -7.79 12.09 7.70
C GLU A 57 -7.32 11.71 6.29
N ARG A 58 -6.02 11.79 6.02
CA ARG A 58 -5.43 11.47 4.72
C ARG A 58 -4.89 10.04 4.73
N ARG A 59 -5.23 9.25 3.70
CA ARG A 59 -4.68 7.89 3.47
C ARG A 59 -4.18 7.76 2.03
N PRO A 60 -3.02 8.36 1.73
CA PRO A 60 -2.46 8.32 0.38
C PRO A 60 -1.93 6.93 0.01
N GLY A 61 -1.98 6.59 -1.28
CA GLY A 61 -1.30 5.42 -1.83
C GLY A 61 -1.94 4.07 -1.47
N LEU A 62 -3.25 4.05 -1.30
CA LEU A 62 -4.00 2.85 -0.94
C LEU A 62 -4.15 1.90 -2.15
N GLY A 63 -3.13 1.12 -2.43
CA GLY A 63 -3.16 -0.01 -3.38
C GLY A 63 -3.78 0.25 -4.76
N ALA A 64 -4.01 -0.83 -5.51
CA ALA A 64 -4.70 -0.78 -6.81
C ALA A 64 -6.22 -0.55 -6.67
N THR A 65 -6.90 -0.45 -7.81
CA THR A 65 -8.34 -0.14 -7.89
C THR A 65 -9.21 -1.01 -6.99
N GLU A 66 -8.99 -2.32 -6.97
CA GLU A 66 -9.78 -3.27 -6.17
C GLU A 66 -9.61 -3.05 -4.67
N ILE A 67 -8.40 -2.66 -4.24
CA ILE A 67 -8.08 -2.37 -2.83
C ILE A 67 -8.75 -1.06 -2.40
N ALA A 68 -8.60 0.00 -3.19
CA ALA A 68 -9.20 1.30 -2.91
C ALA A 68 -10.73 1.21 -2.89
N PHE A 69 -11.33 0.55 -3.89
CA PHE A 69 -12.77 0.34 -3.94
C PHE A 69 -13.29 -0.56 -2.79
N GLY A 70 -12.57 -1.64 -2.48
CA GLY A 70 -12.91 -2.51 -1.35
C GLY A 70 -12.94 -1.74 -0.02
N ALA A 71 -11.96 -0.86 0.19
CA ALA A 71 -11.90 0.02 1.37
C ALA A 71 -13.07 1.03 1.40
N LEU A 72 -13.42 1.63 0.25
CA LEU A 72 -14.54 2.57 0.15
C LEU A 72 -15.87 1.88 0.47
N ARG A 73 -16.14 0.74 -0.15
CA ARG A 73 -17.35 -0.05 0.07
C ARG A 73 -17.51 -0.49 1.52
N ALA A 74 -16.41 -0.79 2.19
CA ALA A 74 -16.38 -1.17 3.60
C ALA A 74 -16.42 0.02 4.56
N ASN A 75 -16.54 1.26 4.07
CA ASN A 75 -16.44 2.50 4.86
C ASN A 75 -15.12 2.63 5.65
N ALA A 76 -14.04 1.96 5.21
CA ALA A 76 -12.70 2.12 5.76
C ALA A 76 -12.03 3.41 5.25
N ILE A 77 -12.46 3.90 4.10
CA ILE A 77 -12.22 5.24 3.56
C ILE A 77 -13.55 5.86 3.12
N ASP A 78 -13.58 7.17 2.97
CA ASP A 78 -14.80 7.90 2.67
C ASP A 78 -14.86 8.48 1.27
N VAL A 79 -13.71 8.89 0.74
CA VAL A 79 -13.62 9.55 -0.57
C VAL A 79 -12.29 9.18 -1.23
N TYR A 80 -12.32 8.91 -2.51
CA TYR A 80 -11.11 8.89 -3.35
C TYR A 80 -11.44 9.26 -4.81
N PRO A 81 -10.47 9.75 -5.62
CA PRO A 81 -10.68 10.01 -7.05
C PRO A 81 -10.66 8.71 -7.84
N GLU A 82 -11.66 8.53 -8.71
CA GLU A 82 -11.76 7.37 -9.61
C GLU A 82 -12.22 7.83 -11.01
N TYR A 83 -12.12 6.92 -11.98
CA TYR A 83 -12.39 7.18 -13.40
C TYR A 83 -13.49 6.26 -13.91
N THR A 84 -14.42 6.82 -14.73
CA THR A 84 -15.62 6.10 -15.18
C THR A 84 -15.31 4.81 -15.92
N GLY A 85 -14.31 4.81 -16.81
CA GLY A 85 -13.89 3.62 -17.54
C GLY A 85 -13.35 2.52 -16.62
N THR A 86 -12.58 2.90 -15.59
CA THR A 86 -12.11 1.97 -14.56
C THR A 86 -13.28 1.40 -13.75
N GLY A 87 -14.24 2.24 -13.37
CA GLY A 87 -15.46 1.80 -12.70
C GLY A 87 -16.24 0.77 -13.53
N LEU A 88 -16.40 1.02 -14.83
CA LEU A 88 -17.12 0.12 -15.73
C LEU A 88 -16.41 -1.21 -15.92
N LEU A 89 -15.14 -1.17 -16.31
CA LEU A 89 -14.43 -2.35 -16.81
C LEU A 89 -13.70 -3.13 -15.70
N ALA A 90 -13.12 -2.46 -14.72
CA ALA A 90 -12.33 -3.12 -13.68
C ALA A 90 -13.14 -3.45 -12.41
N ILE A 91 -14.19 -2.69 -12.09
CA ILE A 91 -14.97 -2.92 -10.87
C ILE A 91 -16.30 -3.61 -11.18
N LEU A 92 -17.07 -3.10 -12.14
CA LEU A 92 -18.34 -3.71 -12.53
C LEU A 92 -18.17 -4.94 -13.44
N HIS A 93 -17.02 -5.05 -14.11
CA HIS A 93 -16.73 -6.07 -15.13
C HIS A 93 -17.79 -6.09 -16.25
N GLU A 94 -18.35 -4.93 -16.57
CA GLU A 94 -19.36 -4.78 -17.60
C GLU A 94 -18.72 -4.34 -18.94
N PRO A 95 -19.19 -4.89 -20.08
CA PRO A 95 -18.63 -4.51 -21.38
C PRO A 95 -19.02 -3.07 -21.77
N LEU A 96 -18.11 -2.40 -22.47
CA LEU A 96 -18.37 -1.09 -23.07
C LEU A 96 -19.19 -1.25 -24.37
N ASP A 97 -20.43 -0.80 -24.35
CA ASP A 97 -21.24 -0.75 -25.57
C ASP A 97 -20.88 0.43 -26.49
N SER A 98 -21.38 0.42 -27.71
CA SER A 98 -21.10 1.47 -28.70
C SER A 98 -21.67 2.84 -28.31
N ALA A 99 -22.79 2.87 -27.61
CA ALA A 99 -23.43 4.12 -27.18
C ALA A 99 -22.68 4.77 -26.01
N MET A 100 -22.20 3.94 -25.05
CA MET A 100 -21.34 4.41 -23.97
C MET A 100 -19.97 4.87 -24.48
N ARG A 101 -19.41 4.18 -25.47
CA ARG A 101 -18.13 4.55 -26.10
C ARG A 101 -18.20 5.93 -26.78
N ALA A 102 -19.32 6.22 -27.42
CA ALA A 102 -19.52 7.48 -28.15
C ALA A 102 -19.88 8.68 -27.26
N ASP A 103 -20.39 8.44 -26.03
CA ASP A 103 -20.88 9.50 -25.15
C ASP A 103 -20.43 9.28 -23.70
N PRO A 104 -19.43 10.04 -23.22
CA PRO A 104 -18.97 9.97 -21.82
C PRO A 104 -20.09 10.15 -20.80
N ARG A 105 -21.09 10.99 -21.08
CA ARG A 105 -22.23 11.24 -20.19
C ARG A 105 -23.08 9.97 -19.98
N ARG A 106 -23.23 9.16 -21.03
CA ARG A 106 -23.93 7.87 -20.93
C ARG A 106 -23.14 6.88 -20.07
N THR A 107 -21.83 6.83 -20.27
CA THR A 107 -20.93 5.99 -19.45
C THR A 107 -21.03 6.41 -17.98
N PHE A 108 -20.92 7.71 -17.68
CA PHE A 108 -21.06 8.22 -16.32
C PHE A 108 -22.44 7.89 -15.71
N ALA A 109 -23.53 8.14 -16.42
CA ALA A 109 -24.87 7.87 -15.91
C ALA A 109 -25.11 6.38 -15.63
N HIS A 110 -24.56 5.49 -16.48
CA HIS A 110 -24.63 4.05 -16.29
C HIS A 110 -23.83 3.63 -15.05
N VAL A 111 -22.55 3.98 -14.99
CA VAL A 111 -21.65 3.65 -13.88
C VAL A 111 -22.19 4.17 -12.56
N SER A 112 -22.58 5.44 -12.51
CA SER A 112 -23.10 6.06 -11.28
C SER A 112 -24.32 5.32 -10.73
N ARG A 113 -25.27 4.94 -11.58
CA ARG A 113 -26.47 4.17 -11.21
C ARG A 113 -26.08 2.76 -10.71
N ARG A 114 -25.26 2.05 -11.48
CA ARG A 114 -24.86 0.68 -11.14
C ARG A 114 -24.14 0.60 -9.78
N PHE A 115 -23.27 1.58 -9.48
CA PHE A 115 -22.58 1.63 -8.20
C PHE A 115 -23.52 1.96 -7.04
N ALA A 116 -24.46 2.86 -7.25
CA ALA A 116 -25.48 3.17 -6.24
C ALA A 116 -26.35 1.94 -5.92
N ASP A 117 -26.82 1.25 -6.96
CA ASP A 117 -27.70 0.08 -6.84
C ASP A 117 -26.97 -1.14 -6.24
N ALA A 118 -25.74 -1.42 -6.68
CA ALA A 118 -25.03 -2.62 -6.28
C ALA A 118 -24.26 -2.48 -4.95
N TYR A 119 -23.79 -1.28 -4.64
CA TYR A 119 -22.83 -1.07 -3.54
C TYR A 119 -23.22 0.06 -2.58
N GLY A 120 -24.25 0.86 -2.86
CA GLY A 120 -24.58 2.06 -2.10
C GLY A 120 -23.52 3.19 -2.23
N VAL A 121 -22.55 3.01 -3.14
CA VAL A 121 -21.46 3.96 -3.41
C VAL A 121 -21.96 5.02 -4.39
N ARG A 122 -21.65 6.28 -4.14
CA ARG A 122 -22.08 7.39 -4.99
C ARG A 122 -20.92 8.02 -5.74
N TRP A 123 -21.06 8.16 -7.06
CA TRP A 123 -20.22 8.99 -7.90
C TRP A 123 -20.74 10.42 -7.87
N LEU A 124 -19.86 11.39 -7.58
CA LEU A 124 -20.19 12.80 -7.77
C LEU A 124 -20.02 13.17 -9.24
N ALA A 125 -20.58 14.31 -9.65
CA ALA A 125 -20.46 14.75 -11.02
C ALA A 125 -18.98 14.87 -11.44
N PRO A 126 -18.66 14.57 -12.72
CA PRO A 126 -17.29 14.60 -13.22
C PRO A 126 -16.59 15.94 -12.97
N LEU A 127 -15.29 15.89 -12.73
CA LEU A 127 -14.46 17.07 -12.47
C LEU A 127 -14.29 17.95 -13.70
N GLY A 128 -14.49 17.41 -14.93
CA GLY A 128 -14.45 18.13 -16.21
C GLY A 128 -13.29 17.72 -17.11
N PHE A 129 -12.54 16.69 -16.79
CA PHE A 129 -11.47 16.15 -17.63
C PHE A 129 -11.52 14.63 -17.66
N GLN A 130 -10.84 14.07 -18.65
CA GLN A 130 -10.62 12.64 -18.78
C GLN A 130 -9.14 12.32 -18.58
N ASN A 131 -8.87 11.13 -18.03
CA ASN A 131 -7.53 10.58 -17.92
C ASN A 131 -7.51 9.16 -18.50
N GLY A 132 -7.56 9.09 -19.83
CA GLY A 132 -7.54 7.85 -20.59
C GLY A 132 -6.12 7.27 -20.72
N TYR A 133 -6.04 5.99 -21.06
CA TYR A 133 -4.76 5.40 -21.43
C TYR A 133 -4.18 6.06 -22.68
N ALA A 134 -2.88 6.27 -22.65
CA ALA A 134 -2.08 6.75 -23.76
C ALA A 134 -0.93 5.75 -24.00
N ILE A 135 -0.76 5.33 -25.26
CA ILE A 135 0.43 4.56 -25.66
C ILE A 135 1.42 5.54 -26.26
N ALA A 136 2.64 5.57 -25.75
CA ALA A 136 3.64 6.55 -26.12
C ALA A 136 4.93 5.91 -26.64
N MET A 137 5.58 6.60 -27.57
CA MET A 137 6.88 6.30 -28.13
C MET A 137 7.76 7.56 -28.16
N ARG A 138 9.08 7.38 -28.29
CA ARG A 138 9.96 8.50 -28.67
C ARG A 138 9.53 9.02 -30.03
N ARG A 139 9.41 10.34 -30.20
CA ARG A 139 8.96 10.98 -31.45
C ARG A 139 9.86 10.57 -32.63
N ALA A 140 11.18 10.61 -32.44
CA ALA A 140 12.13 10.22 -33.47
C ALA A 140 11.93 8.77 -33.97
N ASP A 141 11.59 7.83 -33.08
CA ASP A 141 11.33 6.44 -33.45
C ASP A 141 9.97 6.29 -34.14
N ALA A 142 8.95 6.97 -33.65
CA ALA A 142 7.63 6.97 -34.26
C ALA A 142 7.68 7.53 -35.70
N ASP A 143 8.39 8.65 -35.91
CA ASP A 143 8.58 9.24 -37.24
C ASP A 143 9.41 8.33 -38.16
N ARG A 144 10.51 7.74 -37.65
CA ARG A 144 11.35 6.80 -38.41
C ARG A 144 10.61 5.54 -38.85
N LEU A 145 9.71 5.02 -37.99
CA LEU A 145 8.94 3.80 -38.25
C LEU A 145 7.60 4.07 -38.93
N GLY A 146 7.21 5.34 -39.08
CA GLY A 146 5.92 5.74 -39.63
C GLY A 146 4.74 5.33 -38.78
N VAL A 147 4.88 5.39 -37.44
CA VAL A 147 3.86 4.97 -36.46
C VAL A 147 3.17 6.21 -35.90
N ARG A 148 1.88 6.32 -36.13
CA ARG A 148 1.04 7.41 -35.60
C ARG A 148 -0.20 6.92 -34.87
N THR A 149 -0.64 5.69 -35.20
CA THR A 149 -1.85 5.08 -34.65
C THR A 149 -1.52 3.76 -33.98
N LEU A 150 -2.46 3.24 -33.18
CA LEU A 150 -2.34 1.89 -32.60
C LEU A 150 -2.38 0.79 -33.69
N SER A 151 -3.08 1.03 -34.81
CA SER A 151 -3.03 0.15 -35.98
C SER A 151 -1.65 0.15 -36.63
N ASP A 152 -0.95 1.28 -36.68
CA ASP A 152 0.43 1.35 -37.17
C ASP A 152 1.38 0.60 -36.22
N LEU A 153 1.22 0.78 -34.92
CA LEU A 153 2.00 0.08 -33.91
C LEU A 153 1.88 -1.44 -34.05
N ALA A 154 0.69 -1.95 -34.36
CA ALA A 154 0.46 -3.38 -34.53
C ALA A 154 1.31 -3.99 -35.66
N ARG A 155 1.65 -3.22 -36.71
CA ARG A 155 2.50 -3.67 -37.81
C ARG A 155 3.96 -3.85 -37.41
N VAL A 156 4.49 -2.95 -36.58
CA VAL A 156 5.92 -2.92 -36.20
C VAL A 156 6.17 -3.54 -34.80
N GLY A 157 5.15 -3.73 -34.01
CA GLY A 157 5.20 -4.22 -32.63
C GLY A 157 6.06 -5.48 -32.43
N PRO A 158 6.03 -6.50 -33.35
CA PRO A 158 6.88 -7.69 -33.22
C PRO A 158 8.39 -7.42 -33.20
N THR A 159 8.83 -6.23 -33.57
CA THR A 159 10.25 -5.82 -33.50
C THR A 159 10.58 -4.98 -32.29
N LEU A 160 9.57 -4.52 -31.53
CA LEU A 160 9.69 -3.55 -30.46
C LEU A 160 9.60 -4.20 -29.06
N THR A 161 10.31 -3.61 -28.12
CA THR A 161 10.20 -3.94 -26.69
C THR A 161 9.27 -2.93 -26.01
N ALA A 162 8.23 -3.43 -25.37
CA ALA A 162 7.30 -2.62 -24.58
C ALA A 162 7.66 -2.61 -23.10
N GLY A 163 7.57 -1.44 -22.46
CA GLY A 163 7.73 -1.26 -21.02
C GLY A 163 6.40 -0.79 -20.42
N PHE A 164 5.59 -1.70 -19.92
CA PHE A 164 4.25 -1.41 -19.43
C PHE A 164 4.12 -1.59 -17.92
N THR A 165 3.19 -0.85 -17.31
CA THR A 165 2.86 -1.08 -15.91
C THR A 165 2.18 -2.44 -15.74
N SER A 166 2.41 -3.08 -14.57
CA SER A 166 1.79 -4.38 -14.27
C SER A 166 0.27 -4.30 -14.30
N ASP A 167 -0.30 -3.15 -13.91
CA ASP A 167 -1.73 -2.88 -13.99
C ASP A 167 -2.22 -2.92 -15.45
N PHE A 168 -1.55 -2.18 -16.35
CA PHE A 168 -1.88 -2.18 -17.78
C PHE A 168 -1.73 -3.56 -18.44
N ILE A 169 -0.70 -4.32 -18.06
CA ILE A 169 -0.45 -5.67 -18.60
C ILE A 169 -1.62 -6.61 -18.26
N GLY A 170 -2.15 -6.54 -17.03
CA GLY A 170 -3.13 -7.50 -16.52
C GLY A 170 -4.60 -7.17 -16.80
N ARG A 171 -4.91 -5.94 -17.15
CA ARG A 171 -6.31 -5.48 -17.27
C ARG A 171 -6.93 -5.79 -18.63
N ALA A 172 -8.24 -6.01 -18.64
CA ALA A 172 -9.02 -6.22 -19.86
C ALA A 172 -9.10 -4.97 -20.75
N ASP A 173 -9.05 -3.77 -20.15
CA ASP A 173 -8.95 -2.47 -20.84
C ASP A 173 -7.49 -2.02 -21.05
N GLY A 174 -6.53 -2.87 -20.72
CA GLY A 174 -5.11 -2.68 -20.97
C GLY A 174 -4.57 -3.53 -22.12
N LEU A 175 -3.37 -4.12 -21.94
CA LEU A 175 -2.66 -4.86 -22.99
C LEU A 175 -3.46 -6.06 -23.51
N VAL A 176 -4.17 -6.79 -22.64
CA VAL A 176 -4.93 -7.98 -23.05
C VAL A 176 -6.00 -7.64 -24.08
N GLY A 177 -6.83 -6.65 -23.77
CA GLY A 177 -7.88 -6.20 -24.70
C GLY A 177 -7.32 -5.49 -25.91
N LEU A 178 -6.30 -4.64 -25.74
CA LEU A 178 -5.63 -3.92 -26.83
C LEU A 178 -5.00 -4.91 -27.83
N SER A 179 -4.35 -5.97 -27.33
CA SER A 179 -3.81 -7.04 -28.17
C SER A 179 -4.89 -7.72 -28.99
N THR A 180 -6.06 -7.95 -28.41
CA THR A 180 -7.20 -8.56 -29.10
C THR A 180 -7.79 -7.62 -30.15
N ALA A 181 -8.00 -6.33 -29.80
CA ALA A 181 -8.65 -5.34 -30.65
C ALA A 181 -7.81 -4.95 -31.88
N TYR A 182 -6.50 -4.85 -31.69
CA TYR A 182 -5.56 -4.39 -32.73
C TYR A 182 -4.70 -5.50 -33.33
N GLY A 183 -4.71 -6.72 -32.79
CA GLY A 183 -3.76 -7.77 -33.12
C GLY A 183 -2.34 -7.45 -32.67
N LEU A 184 -2.21 -6.62 -31.64
CA LEU A 184 -0.94 -6.07 -31.17
C LEU A 184 -0.10 -7.16 -30.51
N ARG A 185 1.16 -7.29 -30.94
CA ARG A 185 2.16 -8.18 -30.37
C ARG A 185 3.48 -7.44 -30.24
N PHE A 186 4.25 -7.74 -29.20
CA PHE A 186 5.58 -7.17 -29.00
C PHE A 186 6.65 -8.27 -29.01
N LYS A 187 7.90 -7.88 -29.34
CA LYS A 187 9.08 -8.75 -29.21
C LYS A 187 9.28 -9.17 -27.75
N ASP A 188 9.13 -8.24 -26.84
CA ASP A 188 9.29 -8.42 -25.39
C ASP A 188 8.38 -7.43 -24.66
N VAL A 189 7.83 -7.83 -23.49
CA VAL A 189 7.03 -6.99 -22.64
C VAL A 189 7.62 -7.00 -21.23
N ARG A 190 8.09 -5.84 -20.78
CA ARG A 190 8.75 -5.65 -19.48
C ARG A 190 7.79 -4.94 -18.53
N PRO A 191 7.46 -5.55 -17.38
CA PRO A 191 6.72 -4.86 -16.35
C PRO A 191 7.59 -3.78 -15.70
N LEU A 192 7.15 -2.53 -15.73
CA LEU A 192 7.84 -1.37 -15.19
C LEU A 192 6.96 -0.61 -14.20
N ALA A 193 7.59 -0.05 -13.17
CA ALA A 193 6.90 0.87 -12.26
C ALA A 193 6.53 2.17 -12.99
N PRO A 194 5.42 2.85 -12.62
CA PRO A 194 4.96 4.07 -13.28
C PRO A 194 6.03 5.15 -13.43
N ALA A 195 6.84 5.37 -12.40
CA ALA A 195 7.92 6.37 -12.46
C ALA A 195 9.13 5.95 -13.31
N VAL A 196 9.34 4.65 -13.51
CA VAL A 196 10.51 4.10 -14.22
C VAL A 196 10.30 4.05 -15.72
N LYS A 197 9.07 3.83 -16.19
CA LYS A 197 8.76 3.61 -17.61
C LYS A 197 9.19 4.78 -18.50
N TYR A 198 9.04 6.03 -18.06
CA TYR A 198 9.43 7.22 -18.80
C TYR A 198 10.95 7.34 -18.95
N VAL A 199 11.68 7.04 -17.89
CA VAL A 199 13.16 7.00 -17.92
C VAL A 199 13.63 5.87 -18.83
N ALA A 200 13.04 4.67 -18.72
CA ALA A 200 13.37 3.53 -19.57
C ALA A 200 13.12 3.81 -21.06
N LEU A 201 12.05 4.56 -21.39
CA LEU A 201 11.78 5.01 -22.76
C LEU A 201 12.81 6.03 -23.22
N ALA A 202 13.12 7.04 -22.40
CA ALA A 202 14.12 8.08 -22.72
C ALA A 202 15.52 7.48 -22.96
N GLU A 203 15.95 6.53 -22.10
CA GLU A 203 17.23 5.82 -22.19
C GLU A 203 17.26 4.68 -23.24
N SER A 204 16.21 4.55 -24.04
CA SER A 204 16.10 3.50 -25.07
C SER A 204 16.17 2.05 -24.55
N ALA A 205 15.86 1.83 -23.27
CA ALA A 205 15.76 0.50 -22.71
C ALA A 205 14.46 -0.22 -23.15
N VAL A 206 13.44 0.56 -23.53
CA VAL A 206 12.20 0.12 -24.16
C VAL A 206 11.82 1.08 -25.29
N ASP A 207 10.93 0.65 -26.19
CA ASP A 207 10.52 1.41 -27.38
C ASP A 207 9.14 2.01 -27.25
N VAL A 208 8.26 1.39 -26.45
CA VAL A 208 6.86 1.75 -26.26
C VAL A 208 6.53 1.65 -24.78
N ILE A 209 5.73 2.59 -24.28
CA ILE A 209 5.19 2.56 -22.90
C ILE A 209 3.69 2.81 -22.90
N ASP A 210 2.99 2.33 -21.86
CA ASP A 210 1.70 2.85 -21.46
C ASP A 210 1.89 4.18 -20.73
N GLY A 211 0.88 5.01 -20.72
CA GLY A 211 0.79 6.26 -19.98
C GLY A 211 -0.66 6.67 -19.81
N TYR A 212 -0.85 7.82 -19.23
CA TYR A 212 -2.16 8.45 -19.15
C TYR A 212 -2.16 9.79 -19.87
N SER A 213 -3.29 10.20 -20.44
CA SER A 213 -3.39 11.42 -21.26
C SER A 213 -3.02 12.70 -20.49
N THR A 214 -3.09 12.67 -19.17
CA THR A 214 -2.74 13.78 -18.27
C THR A 214 -1.37 13.64 -17.62
N ASP A 215 -0.59 12.60 -17.93
CA ASP A 215 0.74 12.39 -17.33
C ASP A 215 1.70 13.55 -17.64
N GLY A 216 2.29 14.10 -16.59
CA GLY A 216 3.23 15.23 -16.66
C GLY A 216 4.47 14.95 -17.52
N PRO A 217 5.12 13.76 -17.42
CA PRO A 217 6.29 13.40 -18.21
C PRO A 217 6.07 13.35 -19.73
N LEU A 218 4.84 13.15 -20.22
CA LEU A 218 4.54 13.20 -21.67
C LEU A 218 4.89 14.56 -22.29
N ALA A 219 4.82 15.63 -21.51
CA ALA A 219 5.12 16.98 -22.00
C ALA A 219 6.61 17.36 -21.88
N THR A 220 7.43 16.57 -21.16
CA THR A 220 8.84 16.91 -20.88
C THR A 220 9.85 16.17 -21.73
N HIS A 221 9.51 14.96 -22.13
CA HIS A 221 10.33 14.18 -23.05
C HIS A 221 9.79 14.36 -24.47
N ASP A 222 10.62 14.31 -25.49
CA ASP A 222 10.16 14.38 -26.90
C ASP A 222 9.45 13.07 -27.29
N LEU A 223 8.26 12.90 -26.70
CA LEU A 223 7.40 11.75 -26.87
C LEU A 223 6.22 12.09 -27.78
N THR A 224 5.67 11.08 -28.40
CA THR A 224 4.40 11.16 -29.12
C THR A 224 3.45 10.08 -28.58
N THR A 225 2.21 10.46 -28.36
CA THR A 225 1.13 9.54 -28.04
C THR A 225 0.49 9.05 -29.33
N LEU A 226 0.22 7.75 -29.39
CA LEU A 226 -0.41 7.13 -30.55
C LEU A 226 -1.92 7.28 -30.50
N VAL A 227 -2.53 7.53 -31.66
CA VAL A 227 -3.98 7.69 -31.78
C VAL A 227 -4.65 6.32 -31.68
N ASP A 228 -5.66 6.22 -30.83
CA ASP A 228 -6.57 5.06 -30.75
C ASP A 228 -7.59 5.14 -31.89
N ASP A 229 -7.18 4.73 -33.08
CA ASP A 229 -7.94 4.86 -34.35
C ASP A 229 -9.15 3.92 -34.46
N ARG A 230 -9.32 2.96 -33.51
CA ARG A 230 -10.49 2.10 -33.39
C ARG A 230 -11.35 2.42 -32.17
N ALA A 231 -11.02 3.49 -31.43
CA ALA A 231 -11.70 3.90 -30.20
C ALA A 231 -11.89 2.72 -29.22
N PHE A 232 -10.81 2.00 -28.95
CA PHE A 232 -10.82 0.86 -28.04
C PHE A 232 -11.04 1.29 -26.58
N PHE A 233 -10.35 2.35 -26.15
CA PHE A 233 -10.44 2.81 -24.78
C PHE A 233 -11.79 3.46 -24.47
N PRO A 234 -12.38 3.17 -23.29
CA PRO A 234 -13.60 3.84 -22.84
C PRO A 234 -13.33 5.30 -22.44
N PRO A 235 -14.37 6.11 -22.27
CA PRO A 235 -14.24 7.38 -21.57
C PRO A 235 -13.79 7.17 -20.11
N TYR A 236 -12.80 7.97 -19.67
CA TYR A 236 -12.27 7.94 -18.30
C TYR A 236 -12.46 9.30 -17.62
N GLU A 237 -13.72 9.74 -17.46
CA GLU A 237 -14.01 10.97 -16.75
C GLU A 237 -13.65 10.82 -15.27
N ALA A 238 -12.82 11.75 -14.77
CA ALA A 238 -12.42 11.77 -13.36
C ALA A 238 -13.56 12.30 -12.48
N ALA A 239 -13.83 11.64 -11.36
CA ALA A 239 -14.83 12.06 -10.40
C ALA A 239 -14.44 11.66 -8.96
N ALA A 240 -15.01 12.34 -7.97
CA ALA A 240 -14.94 11.89 -6.60
C ALA A 240 -15.95 10.76 -6.38
N MET A 241 -15.47 9.63 -5.87
CA MET A 241 -16.31 8.51 -5.45
C MET A 241 -16.41 8.52 -3.92
N VAL A 242 -17.63 8.47 -3.39
CA VAL A 242 -17.88 8.53 -1.95
C VAL A 242 -18.51 7.25 -1.42
N SER A 243 -18.14 6.91 -0.18
CA SER A 243 -18.60 5.71 0.52
C SER A 243 -20.11 5.72 0.79
N PRO A 244 -20.73 4.55 1.06
CA PRO A 244 -22.14 4.48 1.48
C PRO A 244 -22.43 5.37 2.70
N ARG A 245 -21.53 5.45 3.67
CA ARG A 245 -21.64 6.33 4.83
C ARG A 245 -21.74 7.80 4.43
N VAL A 246 -20.84 8.27 3.59
CA VAL A 246 -20.85 9.68 3.13
C VAL A 246 -22.06 9.95 2.25
N ALA A 247 -22.43 9.01 1.40
CA ALA A 247 -23.60 9.16 0.52
C ALA A 247 -24.91 9.39 1.28
N THR A 248 -25.03 8.79 2.49
CA THR A 248 -26.24 8.85 3.34
C THR A 248 -26.15 9.95 4.40
N ASP A 249 -25.01 10.02 5.12
CA ASP A 249 -24.93 10.74 6.39
C ASP A 249 -24.21 12.08 6.30
N ARG A 250 -23.50 12.37 5.16
CA ARG A 250 -22.62 13.55 5.05
C ARG A 250 -22.94 14.39 3.80
N PRO A 251 -24.13 15.01 3.72
CA PRO A 251 -24.46 15.92 2.61
C PRO A 251 -23.54 17.14 2.53
N ASP A 252 -22.93 17.55 3.64
CA ASP A 252 -21.92 18.60 3.72
C ASP A 252 -20.66 18.28 2.89
N VAL A 253 -20.16 17.03 2.96
CA VAL A 253 -19.03 16.53 2.18
C VAL A 253 -19.38 16.54 0.68
N ILE A 254 -20.56 16.03 0.34
CA ILE A 254 -21.03 16.00 -1.06
C ILE A 254 -21.14 17.41 -1.63
N ALA A 255 -21.74 18.34 -0.89
CA ALA A 255 -21.89 19.74 -1.31
C ALA A 255 -20.51 20.41 -1.52
N ALA A 256 -19.56 20.18 -0.61
CA ALA A 256 -18.21 20.73 -0.72
C ALA A 256 -17.48 20.21 -1.96
N LEU A 257 -17.43 18.88 -2.18
CA LEU A 257 -16.73 18.27 -3.31
C LEU A 257 -17.39 18.58 -4.66
N SER A 258 -18.73 18.75 -4.69
CA SER A 258 -19.46 19.11 -5.90
C SER A 258 -19.07 20.49 -6.45
N LEU A 259 -18.41 21.34 -5.67
CA LEU A 259 -17.85 22.62 -6.16
C LEU A 259 -16.73 22.44 -7.20
N LEU A 260 -16.14 21.24 -7.31
CA LEU A 260 -15.10 20.92 -8.29
C LEU A 260 -15.69 20.46 -9.64
N SER A 261 -16.99 20.10 -9.67
CA SER A 261 -17.62 19.50 -10.86
C SER A 261 -17.55 20.40 -12.07
N GLY A 262 -17.01 19.88 -13.18
CA GLY A 262 -16.88 20.57 -14.47
C GLY A 262 -15.87 21.72 -14.49
N ARG A 263 -15.02 21.86 -13.46
CA ARG A 263 -14.13 23.02 -13.31
C ARG A 263 -12.68 22.76 -13.68
N LEU A 264 -12.33 21.52 -13.98
CA LEU A 264 -10.98 21.12 -14.42
C LEU A 264 -11.02 20.70 -15.88
N ASP A 265 -9.94 20.97 -16.61
CA ASP A 265 -9.73 20.45 -17.96
C ASP A 265 -8.41 19.69 -18.05
N GLU A 266 -8.21 18.91 -19.12
CA GLU A 266 -7.02 18.10 -19.32
C GLU A 266 -5.72 18.94 -19.34
N SER A 267 -5.77 20.14 -19.93
CA SER A 267 -4.61 21.03 -20.04
C SER A 267 -4.17 21.52 -18.66
N ALA A 268 -5.14 21.95 -17.84
CA ALA A 268 -4.89 22.34 -16.46
C ALA A 268 -4.30 21.16 -15.67
N MET A 269 -4.94 19.97 -15.74
CA MET A 269 -4.46 18.78 -15.01
C MET A 269 -3.06 18.37 -15.47
N ARG A 270 -2.77 18.35 -16.75
CA ARG A 270 -1.41 18.07 -17.27
C ARG A 270 -0.38 19.07 -16.73
N THR A 271 -0.76 20.34 -16.58
CA THR A 271 0.10 21.36 -16.01
C THR A 271 0.36 21.11 -14.53
N TYR A 272 -0.66 20.79 -13.73
CA TYR A 272 -0.52 20.49 -12.31
C TYR A 272 0.20 19.17 -12.07
N ASN A 273 -0.09 18.12 -12.84
CA ASN A 273 0.62 16.85 -12.78
C ASN A 273 2.11 17.02 -13.08
N ARG A 274 2.49 17.81 -14.09
CA ARG A 274 3.90 18.12 -14.36
C ARG A 274 4.59 18.79 -13.20
N ARG A 275 3.92 19.67 -12.46
CA ARG A 275 4.50 20.32 -11.28
C ARG A 275 4.82 19.32 -10.17
N VAL A 276 3.97 18.31 -9.98
CA VAL A 276 4.20 17.25 -9.00
C VAL A 276 5.23 16.23 -9.50
N GLU A 277 5.01 15.67 -10.70
CA GLU A 277 5.71 14.47 -11.17
C GLU A 277 7.08 14.77 -11.78
N VAL A 278 7.26 15.96 -12.35
CA VAL A 278 8.49 16.36 -13.04
C VAL A 278 9.27 17.39 -12.24
N ASN A 279 8.59 18.45 -11.76
CA ASN A 279 9.26 19.51 -11.02
C ASN A 279 9.50 19.16 -9.55
N GLY A 280 8.89 18.06 -9.05
CA GLY A 280 9.02 17.63 -7.65
C GLY A 280 8.43 18.64 -6.65
N GLU A 281 7.45 19.45 -7.06
CA GLU A 281 6.77 20.36 -6.15
C GLU A 281 5.91 19.57 -5.16
N ALA A 282 5.87 20.03 -3.92
CA ALA A 282 5.04 19.37 -2.90
C ALA A 282 3.56 19.36 -3.30
N ILE A 283 2.94 18.19 -3.25
CA ILE A 283 1.55 17.95 -3.64
C ILE A 283 0.60 18.96 -2.97
N ALA A 284 0.78 19.21 -1.66
CA ALA A 284 -0.03 20.16 -0.93
C ALA A 284 0.02 21.59 -1.50
N LEU A 285 1.19 22.04 -1.98
CA LEU A 285 1.35 23.36 -2.60
C LEU A 285 0.67 23.43 -3.96
N VAL A 286 0.79 22.35 -4.75
CA VAL A 286 0.16 22.27 -6.07
C VAL A 286 -1.36 22.22 -5.92
N ALA A 287 -1.89 21.45 -4.96
CA ALA A 287 -3.32 21.40 -4.63
C ALA A 287 -3.85 22.77 -4.19
N THR A 288 -3.13 23.47 -3.30
CA THR A 288 -3.49 24.84 -2.89
C THR A 288 -3.50 25.81 -4.09
N SER A 289 -2.52 25.70 -4.98
CA SER A 289 -2.44 26.51 -6.21
C SER A 289 -3.64 26.25 -7.14
N LEU A 290 -4.04 24.99 -7.27
CA LEU A 290 -5.21 24.58 -8.05
C LEU A 290 -6.50 25.15 -7.43
N LEU A 291 -6.71 24.96 -6.12
CA LEU A 291 -7.89 25.50 -5.43
C LEU A 291 -7.97 27.02 -5.51
N ARG A 292 -6.82 27.71 -5.46
CA ARG A 292 -6.74 29.16 -5.64
C ARG A 292 -7.15 29.59 -7.03
N SER A 293 -6.68 28.91 -8.09
CA SER A 293 -7.08 29.21 -9.46
C SER A 293 -8.58 29.06 -9.68
N LEU A 294 -9.23 28.19 -8.89
CA LEU A 294 -10.67 27.99 -8.89
C LEU A 294 -11.43 28.94 -7.91
N GLY A 295 -10.75 29.77 -7.13
CA GLY A 295 -11.38 30.61 -6.12
C GLY A 295 -12.01 29.84 -4.97
N LEU A 296 -11.49 28.65 -4.65
CA LEU A 296 -12.05 27.73 -3.64
C LEU A 296 -11.21 27.61 -2.36
N THR A 297 -10.20 28.45 -2.18
CA THR A 297 -9.35 28.45 -0.99
C THR A 297 -9.47 29.76 -0.21
N ASN A 298 -9.02 29.77 1.04
CA ASN A 298 -8.90 30.96 1.89
C ASN A 298 -7.43 31.17 2.33
N ASP A 299 -7.13 32.36 2.89
CA ASP A 299 -5.76 32.76 3.24
C ASP A 299 -5.09 31.82 4.27
N GLY A 300 -5.83 31.24 5.20
CA GLY A 300 -5.28 30.35 6.21
C GLY A 300 -4.76 29.00 5.69
N VAL A 301 -5.26 28.52 4.55
CA VAL A 301 -4.71 27.33 3.86
C VAL A 301 -3.45 27.70 3.09
N ILE A 302 -3.44 28.93 2.54
CA ILE A 302 -2.29 29.49 1.82
C ILE A 302 -1.09 29.62 2.77
N GLU A 303 -1.30 30.14 3.96
CA GLU A 303 -0.23 30.36 4.95
C GLU A 303 0.43 29.04 5.37
N ARG A 304 -0.37 28.01 5.68
CA ARG A 304 0.16 26.67 5.99
C ARG A 304 0.93 26.03 4.83
N ALA A 305 0.46 26.19 3.60
CA ALA A 305 1.15 25.70 2.41
C ALA A 305 2.45 26.47 2.13
N MET A 306 2.50 27.78 2.42
CA MET A 306 3.71 28.61 2.30
C MET A 306 4.74 28.31 3.37
N ASP A 307 4.33 27.98 4.60
CA ASP A 307 5.25 27.56 5.66
C ASP A 307 5.93 26.23 5.31
N ALA A 308 5.22 25.31 4.67
CA ALA A 308 5.81 24.10 4.10
C ALA A 308 6.86 24.38 2.99
N ARG A 309 6.77 25.52 2.31
CA ARG A 309 7.72 25.97 1.27
C ARG A 309 8.99 26.60 1.83
N ARG A 310 8.96 27.14 3.06
CA ARG A 310 10.08 27.83 3.70
C ARG A 310 11.18 26.94 4.25
N ALA A 311 11.15 25.65 3.97
CA ALA A 311 12.21 24.72 4.33
C ALA A 311 13.22 24.53 3.16
N PRO A 312 14.12 25.52 2.89
CA PRO A 312 15.27 25.30 2.03
C PRO A 312 16.28 24.52 2.84
N GLY A 313 16.53 23.30 2.47
CA GLY A 313 17.51 22.54 3.21
C GLY A 313 17.75 21.19 2.54
N GLY A 314 18.94 20.64 2.76
CA GLY A 314 19.27 19.29 2.36
C GLY A 314 18.34 18.25 2.98
N PHE A 315 18.59 16.96 2.74
CA PHE A 315 17.80 15.84 3.26
C PHE A 315 17.56 15.91 4.79
N ALA A 316 18.55 16.39 5.55
CA ALA A 316 18.42 16.54 7.01
C ALA A 316 17.28 17.50 7.43
N SER A 317 17.14 18.65 6.77
CA SER A 317 16.05 19.58 7.06
C SER A 317 14.70 19.05 6.58
N PHE A 318 14.66 18.32 5.47
CA PHE A 318 13.47 17.61 5.04
C PHE A 318 12.99 16.62 6.10
N MET A 319 13.89 15.80 6.65
CA MET A 319 13.59 14.86 7.74
C MET A 319 13.15 15.56 9.02
N TRP A 320 13.81 16.66 9.36
CA TRP A 320 13.46 17.43 10.57
C TRP A 320 12.04 18.00 10.49
N ASN A 321 11.67 18.58 9.36
CA ASN A 321 10.33 19.13 9.13
C ASN A 321 9.22 18.07 9.13
N ARG A 322 9.56 16.82 8.84
CA ARG A 322 8.64 15.67 8.89
C ARG A 322 8.82 14.80 10.15
N SER A 323 9.55 15.29 11.15
CA SER A 323 9.89 14.50 12.34
C SER A 323 8.67 13.99 13.11
N SER A 324 7.63 14.82 13.26
CA SER A 324 6.37 14.43 13.92
C SER A 324 5.62 13.35 13.14
N GLU A 325 5.55 13.48 11.81
CA GLU A 325 4.95 12.49 10.92
C GLU A 325 5.76 11.18 10.93
N THR A 326 7.09 11.28 10.77
CA THR A 326 8.00 10.12 10.85
C THR A 326 7.88 9.39 12.19
N LEU A 327 7.75 10.12 13.29
CA LEU A 327 7.55 9.53 14.61
C LEU A 327 6.21 8.78 14.69
N SER A 328 5.13 9.38 14.21
CA SER A 328 3.82 8.74 14.20
C SER A 328 3.80 7.46 13.36
N LEU A 329 4.43 7.50 12.18
CA LEU A 329 4.59 6.33 11.29
C LEU A 329 5.47 5.25 11.93
N THR A 330 6.54 5.66 12.65
CA THR A 330 7.41 4.73 13.40
C THR A 330 6.65 4.03 14.53
N LEU A 331 5.87 4.77 15.30
CA LEU A 331 5.04 4.20 16.37
C LEU A 331 3.99 3.24 15.81
N ARG A 332 3.35 3.61 14.70
CA ARG A 332 2.41 2.73 14.01
C ARG A 332 3.08 1.46 13.51
N HIS A 333 4.25 1.59 12.88
CA HIS A 333 5.04 0.45 12.40
C HIS A 333 5.44 -0.48 13.54
N LEU A 334 5.92 0.08 14.64
CA LEU A 334 6.30 -0.67 15.84
C LEU A 334 5.09 -1.38 16.47
N GLN A 335 3.93 -0.74 16.50
CA GLN A 335 2.68 -1.35 16.97
C GLN A 335 2.32 -2.59 16.15
N LEU A 336 2.37 -2.52 14.82
CA LEU A 336 2.10 -3.67 13.94
C LEU A 336 3.07 -4.82 14.23
N VAL A 337 4.36 -4.51 14.33
CA VAL A 337 5.41 -5.51 14.59
C VAL A 337 5.23 -6.16 15.95
N ILE A 338 5.06 -5.38 17.01
CA ILE A 338 4.92 -5.92 18.39
C ILE A 338 3.69 -6.81 18.50
N VAL A 339 2.54 -6.36 17.99
CA VAL A 339 1.30 -7.14 18.08
C VAL A 339 1.44 -8.47 17.33
N ALA A 340 2.00 -8.43 16.11
CA ALA A 340 2.22 -9.64 15.31
C ALA A 340 3.20 -10.62 15.99
N LEU A 341 4.31 -10.11 16.55
CA LEU A 341 5.31 -10.93 17.25
C LEU A 341 4.78 -11.54 18.54
N LEU A 342 4.05 -10.78 19.36
CA LEU A 342 3.44 -11.30 20.58
C LEU A 342 2.42 -12.40 20.28
N ALA A 343 1.57 -12.18 19.29
CA ALA A 343 0.61 -13.18 18.82
C ALA A 343 1.32 -14.42 18.27
N ALA A 344 2.42 -14.24 17.51
CA ALA A 344 3.21 -15.35 16.99
C ALA A 344 3.92 -16.13 18.11
N ALA A 345 4.53 -15.46 19.08
CA ALA A 345 5.19 -16.10 20.20
C ALA A 345 4.21 -16.91 21.06
N LEU A 346 3.00 -16.37 21.29
CA LEU A 346 1.93 -17.04 22.04
C LEU A 346 1.51 -18.38 21.42
N VAL A 347 1.60 -18.51 20.10
CA VAL A 347 1.26 -19.74 19.36
C VAL A 347 2.49 -20.59 19.09
N ALA A 348 3.57 -19.99 18.59
CA ALA A 348 4.74 -20.71 18.10
C ALA A 348 5.59 -21.33 19.22
N VAL A 349 5.69 -20.68 20.39
CA VAL A 349 6.43 -21.26 21.53
C VAL A 349 5.73 -22.51 22.07
N PRO A 350 4.43 -22.48 22.43
CA PRO A 350 3.74 -23.71 22.83
C PRO A 350 3.76 -24.80 21.75
N LEU A 351 3.63 -24.41 20.47
CA LEU A 351 3.71 -25.36 19.36
C LEU A 351 5.08 -26.03 19.29
N GLY A 352 6.18 -25.28 19.39
CA GLY A 352 7.54 -25.82 19.39
C GLY A 352 7.78 -26.80 20.55
N LEU A 353 7.26 -26.49 21.76
CA LEU A 353 7.31 -27.37 22.94
C LEU A 353 6.50 -28.66 22.71
N LEU A 354 5.32 -28.53 22.10
CA LEU A 354 4.48 -29.69 21.80
C LEU A 354 5.14 -30.61 20.77
N LEU A 355 5.72 -30.05 19.73
CA LEU A 355 6.41 -30.78 18.67
C LEU A 355 7.62 -31.57 19.20
N GLU A 356 8.37 -31.02 20.16
CA GLU A 356 9.46 -31.76 20.82
C GLU A 356 8.92 -32.98 21.55
N ARG A 357 7.77 -32.87 22.21
CA ARG A 357 7.18 -33.96 23.00
C ARG A 357 6.57 -35.05 22.09
N VAL A 358 5.89 -34.70 21.03
CA VAL A 358 5.17 -35.65 20.17
C VAL A 358 6.12 -36.36 19.20
N ARG A 359 7.16 -35.71 18.72
CA ARG A 359 8.21 -36.19 17.80
C ARG A 359 7.73 -36.70 16.44
N ILE A 360 6.66 -37.50 16.39
CA ILE A 360 6.10 -38.03 15.15
C ILE A 360 5.43 -36.88 14.40
N GLY A 361 5.86 -36.62 13.16
CA GLY A 361 5.31 -35.54 12.32
C GLY A 361 5.82 -34.15 12.65
N ALA A 362 6.67 -33.95 13.67
CA ALA A 362 7.19 -32.63 14.03
C ALA A 362 7.94 -31.95 12.88
N GLU A 363 8.79 -32.69 12.17
CA GLU A 363 9.54 -32.18 11.00
C GLU A 363 8.61 -31.75 9.85
N TRP A 364 7.48 -32.45 9.66
CA TRP A 364 6.50 -32.07 8.66
C TRP A 364 5.79 -30.75 9.00
N ILE A 365 5.43 -30.55 10.27
CA ILE A 365 4.76 -29.31 10.72
C ILE A 365 5.74 -28.14 10.64
N VAL A 366 6.98 -28.32 11.11
CA VAL A 366 8.03 -27.29 10.99
C VAL A 366 8.33 -27.00 9.52
N GLY A 367 8.38 -28.04 8.66
CA GLY A 367 8.52 -27.91 7.21
C GLY A 367 7.38 -27.11 6.58
N ALA A 368 6.13 -27.41 6.94
CA ALA A 368 4.96 -26.68 6.44
C ALA A 368 4.99 -25.19 6.82
N LEU A 369 5.37 -24.87 8.06
CA LEU A 369 5.60 -23.47 8.46
C LEU A 369 6.73 -22.82 7.66
N GLY A 370 7.78 -23.58 7.32
CA GLY A 370 8.88 -23.12 6.47
C GLY A 370 8.42 -22.80 5.04
N VAL A 371 7.56 -23.66 4.45
CA VAL A 371 6.97 -23.41 3.14
C VAL A 371 6.15 -22.12 3.14
N LEU A 372 5.38 -21.85 4.19
CA LEU A 372 4.63 -20.60 4.31
C LEU A 372 5.54 -19.36 4.21
N GLN A 373 6.76 -19.43 4.73
CA GLN A 373 7.73 -18.33 4.67
C GLN A 373 8.36 -18.15 3.28
N THR A 374 8.23 -19.14 2.37
CA THR A 374 8.70 -19.01 0.98
C THR A 374 7.73 -18.20 0.10
N ILE A 375 6.49 -18.02 0.54
CA ILE A 375 5.52 -17.19 -0.17
C ILE A 375 6.01 -15.74 -0.13
N PRO A 376 6.15 -15.02 -1.26
CA PRO A 376 6.50 -13.60 -1.23
C PRO A 376 5.54 -12.80 -0.34
N SER A 377 6.10 -11.91 0.51
CA SER A 377 5.29 -11.17 1.50
C SER A 377 4.16 -10.35 0.86
N ILE A 378 4.42 -9.75 -0.29
CA ILE A 378 3.38 -9.01 -1.02
C ILE A 378 2.26 -9.91 -1.53
N ALA A 379 2.58 -11.16 -1.93
CA ALA A 379 1.58 -12.13 -2.35
C ALA A 379 0.73 -12.60 -1.16
N LEU A 380 1.37 -12.85 -0.01
CA LEU A 380 0.65 -13.22 1.20
C LEU A 380 -0.32 -12.11 1.64
N LEU A 381 0.13 -10.85 1.62
CA LEU A 381 -0.73 -9.69 1.89
C LEU A 381 -1.92 -9.64 0.92
N ALA A 382 -1.68 -9.86 -0.38
CA ALA A 382 -2.73 -9.89 -1.39
C ALA A 382 -3.76 -11.01 -1.15
N PHE A 383 -3.32 -12.21 -0.72
CA PHE A 383 -4.23 -13.30 -0.35
C PHE A 383 -5.09 -13.01 0.86
N MET A 384 -4.66 -12.12 1.76
CA MET A 384 -5.47 -11.76 2.92
C MET A 384 -6.60 -10.79 2.58
N ILE A 385 -6.49 -10.02 1.49
CA ILE A 385 -7.50 -9.02 1.10
C ILE A 385 -8.90 -9.63 0.90
N PRO A 386 -9.10 -10.68 0.07
CA PRO A 386 -10.42 -11.26 -0.13
C PRO A 386 -11.00 -11.92 1.13
N LEU A 387 -10.14 -12.30 2.09
CA LEU A 387 -10.54 -13.00 3.31
C LEU A 387 -10.88 -12.03 4.46
N LEU A 388 -10.09 -10.97 4.60
CA LEU A 388 -10.08 -10.09 5.78
C LEU A 388 -10.29 -8.60 5.42
N GLY A 389 -10.45 -8.28 4.14
CA GLY A 389 -10.52 -6.89 3.66
C GLY A 389 -9.14 -6.23 3.59
N VAL A 390 -9.13 -4.88 3.66
CA VAL A 390 -7.92 -4.05 3.62
C VAL A 390 -7.63 -3.42 4.98
N GLY A 391 -6.39 -2.99 5.21
CA GLY A 391 -5.99 -2.27 6.42
C GLY A 391 -5.21 -3.12 7.41
N VAL A 392 -5.41 -2.85 8.70
CA VAL A 392 -4.56 -3.36 9.79
C VAL A 392 -4.70 -4.85 10.01
N LEU A 393 -5.92 -5.39 9.99
CA LEU A 393 -6.18 -6.79 10.32
C LEU A 393 -5.48 -7.77 9.37
N PRO A 394 -5.65 -7.66 8.03
CA PRO A 394 -4.94 -8.54 7.09
C PRO A 394 -3.42 -8.38 7.18
N ALA A 395 -2.91 -7.17 7.44
CA ALA A 395 -1.49 -6.95 7.67
C ALA A 395 -0.98 -7.70 8.90
N LEU A 396 -1.67 -7.60 10.03
CA LEU A 396 -1.32 -8.30 11.26
C LEU A 396 -1.31 -9.81 11.09
N VAL A 397 -2.30 -10.37 10.38
CA VAL A 397 -2.36 -11.81 10.11
C VAL A 397 -1.20 -12.27 9.24
N ALA A 398 -0.88 -11.51 8.18
CA ALA A 398 0.26 -11.85 7.32
C ALA A 398 1.59 -11.78 8.09
N LEU A 399 1.82 -10.71 8.86
CA LEU A 399 3.02 -10.56 9.68
C LEU A 399 3.13 -11.65 10.76
N TRP A 400 2.02 -12.01 11.39
CA TRP A 400 1.92 -13.11 12.33
C TRP A 400 2.33 -14.44 11.70
N LEU A 401 1.82 -14.77 10.52
CA LEU A 401 2.17 -15.99 9.79
C LEU A 401 3.67 -16.06 9.49
N TYR A 402 4.28 -14.94 9.07
CA TYR A 402 5.72 -14.88 8.81
C TYR A 402 6.57 -15.09 10.08
N ALA A 403 6.10 -14.61 11.21
CA ALA A 403 6.82 -14.74 12.48
C ALA A 403 6.76 -16.14 13.08
N LEU A 404 5.76 -16.96 12.72
CA LEU A 404 5.56 -18.30 13.32
C LEU A 404 6.76 -19.23 13.11
N TYR A 405 7.27 -19.33 11.87
CA TYR A 405 8.31 -20.31 11.55
C TYR A 405 9.61 -20.12 12.33
N PRO A 406 10.25 -18.93 12.34
CA PRO A 406 11.50 -18.77 13.07
C PRO A 406 11.35 -19.04 14.57
N ILE A 407 10.21 -18.63 15.16
CA ILE A 407 9.96 -18.84 16.60
C ILE A 407 9.71 -20.33 16.89
N ALA A 408 8.83 -20.99 16.15
CA ALA A 408 8.50 -22.40 16.35
C ALA A 408 9.72 -23.31 16.12
N ARG A 409 10.48 -23.09 15.03
CA ARG A 409 11.68 -23.85 14.71
C ARG A 409 12.75 -23.71 15.79
N ASN A 410 13.05 -22.48 16.22
CA ASN A 410 14.06 -22.27 17.25
C ASN A 410 13.62 -22.78 18.63
N THR A 411 12.33 -22.71 18.95
CA THR A 411 11.79 -23.32 20.16
C THR A 411 11.96 -24.84 20.14
N TYR A 412 11.51 -25.50 19.05
CA TYR A 412 11.64 -26.93 18.85
C TYR A 412 13.10 -27.40 18.96
N THR A 413 13.99 -26.73 18.17
CA THR A 413 15.41 -27.07 18.15
C THR A 413 16.09 -26.79 19.50
N GLY A 414 15.80 -25.64 20.11
CA GLY A 414 16.40 -25.23 21.38
C GLY A 414 16.07 -26.20 22.53
N VAL A 415 14.82 -26.62 22.64
CA VAL A 415 14.40 -27.57 23.68
C VAL A 415 14.98 -28.97 23.43
N ARG A 416 15.10 -29.37 22.17
CA ARG A 416 15.67 -30.66 21.75
C ARG A 416 17.19 -30.71 21.95
N SER A 417 17.88 -29.59 21.82
CA SER A 417 19.34 -29.48 21.97
C SER A 417 19.80 -29.25 23.41
N ALA A 418 18.86 -29.29 24.40
CA ALA A 418 19.23 -29.23 25.81
C ALA A 418 20.15 -30.38 26.18
N ASP A 419 21.17 -30.07 26.98
CA ASP A 419 22.22 -31.03 27.41
C ASP A 419 21.61 -32.33 27.93
N PRO A 420 21.86 -33.49 27.29
CA PRO A 420 21.32 -34.77 27.69
C PRO A 420 21.73 -35.18 29.12
N GLU A 421 22.98 -34.90 29.51
CA GLU A 421 23.50 -35.26 30.86
C GLU A 421 22.74 -34.50 31.95
N ALA A 422 22.46 -33.20 31.73
CA ALA A 422 21.67 -32.41 32.66
C ALA A 422 20.21 -32.91 32.77
N VAL A 423 19.64 -33.36 31.66
CA VAL A 423 18.29 -33.93 31.61
C VAL A 423 18.24 -35.28 32.36
N GLU A 424 19.21 -36.17 32.11
CA GLU A 424 19.32 -37.47 32.76
C GLU A 424 19.56 -37.34 34.29
N ALA A 425 20.45 -36.43 34.70
CA ALA A 425 20.68 -36.16 36.12
C ALA A 425 19.40 -35.70 36.84
N CYS A 426 18.60 -34.82 36.19
CA CYS A 426 17.32 -34.37 36.72
C CYS A 426 16.30 -35.53 36.82
N GLU A 427 16.32 -36.45 35.84
CA GLU A 427 15.47 -37.65 35.82
C GLU A 427 15.85 -38.63 36.94
N ALA A 428 17.15 -38.85 37.13
CA ALA A 428 17.68 -39.71 38.19
C ALA A 428 17.30 -39.19 39.61
N MET A 429 17.11 -37.88 39.75
CA MET A 429 16.58 -37.26 40.98
C MET A 429 15.05 -37.38 41.13
N GLY A 430 14.36 -38.10 40.25
CA GLY A 430 12.91 -38.33 40.33
C GLY A 430 12.05 -37.21 39.77
N ALA A 431 12.61 -36.30 38.97
CA ALA A 431 11.85 -35.21 38.40
C ALA A 431 10.84 -35.68 37.31
N THR A 432 9.64 -35.17 37.39
CA THR A 432 8.59 -35.41 36.37
C THR A 432 8.96 -34.79 35.01
N ALA A 433 8.34 -35.25 33.95
CA ALA A 433 8.57 -34.70 32.61
C ALA A 433 8.35 -33.17 32.54
N MET A 434 7.37 -32.62 33.27
CA MET A 434 7.11 -31.20 33.36
C MET A 434 8.21 -30.45 34.12
N GLN A 435 8.71 -31.01 35.20
CA GLN A 435 9.83 -30.45 35.96
C GLN A 435 11.11 -30.42 35.12
N ARG A 436 11.43 -31.53 34.40
CA ARG A 436 12.56 -31.57 33.45
C ARG A 436 12.43 -30.48 32.35
N LEU A 437 11.22 -30.29 31.84
CA LEU A 437 10.96 -29.24 30.83
C LEU A 437 11.25 -27.85 31.42
N PHE A 438 10.64 -27.49 32.55
CA PHE A 438 10.72 -26.11 33.05
C PHE A 438 12.01 -25.81 33.83
N TRP A 439 12.63 -26.80 34.47
CA TRP A 439 13.81 -26.59 35.31
C TRP A 439 15.13 -26.77 34.55
N VAL A 440 15.14 -27.57 33.48
CA VAL A 440 16.36 -27.88 32.73
C VAL A 440 16.25 -27.40 31.26
N ARG A 441 15.31 -27.98 30.52
CA ARG A 441 15.26 -27.76 29.07
C ARG A 441 14.93 -26.32 28.70
N MET A 442 13.92 -25.71 29.30
CA MET A 442 13.52 -24.34 29.02
C MET A 442 14.62 -23.31 29.34
N PRO A 443 15.26 -23.32 30.50
CA PRO A 443 16.38 -22.42 30.78
C PRO A 443 17.56 -22.57 29.82
N LEU A 444 17.89 -23.80 29.41
CA LEU A 444 18.96 -24.05 28.44
C LEU A 444 18.54 -23.66 27.00
N ALA A 445 17.27 -23.80 26.65
CA ALA A 445 16.71 -23.42 25.37
C ALA A 445 16.44 -21.91 25.24
N ALA A 446 16.31 -21.18 26.35
CA ALA A 446 15.90 -19.78 26.35
C ALA A 446 16.73 -18.89 25.40
N PRO A 447 18.07 -18.97 25.33
CA PRO A 447 18.83 -18.20 24.38
C PRO A 447 18.47 -18.49 22.91
N ILE A 448 18.22 -19.76 22.57
CA ILE A 448 17.85 -20.19 21.21
C ILE A 448 16.43 -19.73 20.87
N ILE A 449 15.50 -19.79 21.83
CA ILE A 449 14.13 -19.28 21.67
C ILE A 449 14.16 -17.77 21.42
N VAL A 450 14.94 -17.02 22.19
CA VAL A 450 15.10 -15.57 22.01
C VAL A 450 15.78 -15.26 20.67
N ALA A 451 16.76 -16.06 20.22
CA ALA A 451 17.35 -15.91 18.89
C ALA A 451 16.29 -16.12 17.78
N GLY A 452 15.36 -17.06 17.95
CA GLY A 452 14.22 -17.25 17.05
C GLY A 452 13.28 -16.04 17.03
N LEU A 453 12.98 -15.47 18.20
CA LEU A 453 12.18 -14.26 18.31
C LEU A 453 12.88 -13.06 17.64
N ARG A 454 14.19 -12.93 17.82
CA ARG A 454 15.03 -11.90 17.19
C ARG A 454 14.98 -12.00 15.67
N THR A 455 15.17 -13.20 15.11
CA THR A 455 15.06 -13.44 13.67
C THR A 455 13.67 -13.09 13.16
N ALA A 456 12.62 -13.52 13.85
CA ALA A 456 11.24 -13.17 13.51
C ALA A 456 11.01 -11.65 13.53
N ALA A 457 11.53 -10.95 14.52
CA ALA A 457 11.38 -9.51 14.67
C ALA A 457 11.98 -8.74 13.49
N VAL A 458 13.22 -9.05 13.10
CA VAL A 458 13.89 -8.39 11.97
C VAL A 458 13.12 -8.63 10.66
N ILE A 459 12.70 -9.86 10.40
CA ILE A 459 11.88 -10.21 9.23
C ILE A 459 10.57 -9.44 9.25
N THR A 460 9.90 -9.38 10.41
CA THR A 460 8.60 -8.71 10.57
C THR A 460 8.71 -7.20 10.38
N VAL A 461 9.79 -6.55 10.89
CA VAL A 461 10.04 -5.12 10.64
C VAL A 461 10.19 -4.85 9.14
N GLY A 462 10.96 -5.67 8.42
CA GLY A 462 11.09 -5.53 6.98
C GLY A 462 9.76 -5.74 6.24
N ALA A 463 9.04 -6.82 6.56
CA ALA A 463 7.76 -7.14 5.92
C ALA A 463 6.65 -6.10 6.22
N ALA A 464 6.68 -5.47 7.39
CA ALA A 464 5.72 -4.44 7.77
C ALA A 464 5.80 -3.17 6.90
N THR A 465 6.90 -2.91 6.19
CA THR A 465 6.96 -1.83 5.19
C THR A 465 5.99 -2.08 4.04
N LEU A 466 5.76 -3.36 3.67
CA LEU A 466 4.85 -3.73 2.60
C LEU A 466 3.38 -3.66 3.04
N ALA A 467 3.09 -3.61 4.34
CA ALA A 467 1.72 -3.45 4.85
C ALA A 467 1.08 -2.11 4.45
N ALA A 468 1.89 -1.11 4.09
CA ALA A 468 1.41 0.16 3.53
C ALA A 468 0.64 -0.04 2.21
N PHE A 469 1.00 -1.02 1.37
CA PHE A 469 0.29 -1.32 0.12
C PHE A 469 -1.18 -1.72 0.31
N ILE A 470 -1.52 -2.21 1.50
CA ILE A 470 -2.91 -2.59 1.85
C ILE A 470 -3.53 -1.63 2.88
N GLY A 471 -2.92 -0.45 3.07
CA GLY A 471 -3.45 0.62 3.92
C GLY A 471 -3.32 0.37 5.43
N ALA A 472 -2.38 -0.46 5.86
CA ALA A 472 -2.12 -0.67 7.29
C ALA A 472 -1.29 0.44 7.92
N GLY A 473 -0.65 1.27 7.12
CA GLY A 473 0.18 2.38 7.57
C GLY A 473 1.62 2.02 7.89
N GLY A 474 2.31 2.91 8.59
CA GLY A 474 3.68 2.72 9.03
C GLY A 474 4.72 3.27 8.06
N LEU A 475 5.99 2.96 8.32
CA LEU A 475 7.14 3.50 7.58
C LEU A 475 7.20 3.11 6.08
N GLY A 476 6.32 2.21 5.65
CA GLY A 476 6.12 1.88 4.25
C GLY A 476 5.41 2.98 3.44
N GLU A 477 4.57 3.82 4.05
CA GLU A 477 3.80 4.85 3.34
C GLU A 477 4.69 5.83 2.55
N PRO A 478 5.71 6.47 3.15
CA PRO A 478 6.58 7.35 2.38
C PRO A 478 7.42 6.61 1.34
N ILE A 479 7.72 5.31 1.53
CA ILE A 479 8.42 4.51 0.52
C ILE A 479 7.52 4.32 -0.71
N VAL A 480 6.27 3.90 -0.51
CA VAL A 480 5.30 3.69 -1.60
C VAL A 480 5.02 4.99 -2.34
N THR A 481 4.78 6.07 -1.59
CA THR A 481 4.55 7.41 -2.15
C THR A 481 5.76 7.90 -2.94
N GLY A 482 6.96 7.74 -2.39
CA GLY A 482 8.19 8.14 -3.05
C GLY A 482 8.50 7.33 -4.32
N LEU A 483 8.18 6.04 -4.33
CA LEU A 483 8.27 5.21 -5.54
C LEU A 483 7.30 5.68 -6.63
N ALA A 484 6.06 6.03 -6.25
CA ALA A 484 5.06 6.50 -7.20
C ALA A 484 5.39 7.87 -7.80
N LEU A 485 6.04 8.74 -7.01
CA LEU A 485 6.41 10.10 -7.43
C LEU A 485 7.87 10.22 -7.94
N ALA A 486 8.62 9.11 -7.99
CA ALA A 486 10.05 9.11 -8.27
C ALA A 486 10.85 10.08 -7.35
N ASP A 487 10.42 10.26 -6.10
CA ASP A 487 11.08 11.12 -5.11
C ASP A 487 11.98 10.33 -4.16
N PRO A 488 13.33 10.35 -4.37
CA PRO A 488 14.26 9.64 -3.50
C PRO A 488 14.24 10.12 -2.04
N ARG A 489 13.85 11.38 -1.78
CA ARG A 489 13.79 11.93 -0.42
C ARG A 489 12.65 11.30 0.37
N LEU A 490 11.49 11.11 -0.27
CA LEU A 490 10.37 10.39 0.32
C LEU A 490 10.72 8.92 0.57
N ILE A 491 11.33 8.23 -0.40
CA ILE A 491 11.77 6.84 -0.24
C ILE A 491 12.70 6.72 0.97
N LEU A 492 13.73 7.57 1.05
CA LEU A 492 14.68 7.56 2.15
C LEU A 492 14.06 7.94 3.50
N SER A 493 13.03 8.81 3.50
CA SER A 493 12.35 9.21 4.75
C SER A 493 11.57 8.07 5.41
N GLY A 494 11.21 7.03 4.68
CA GLY A 494 10.65 5.80 5.22
C GLY A 494 11.70 4.70 5.43
N ALA A 495 12.59 4.51 4.44
CA ALA A 495 13.56 3.41 4.43
C ALA A 495 14.61 3.54 5.55
N LEU A 496 15.16 4.75 5.78
CA LEU A 496 16.17 4.96 6.83
C LEU A 496 15.61 4.73 8.25
N PRO A 497 14.46 5.30 8.64
CA PRO A 497 13.86 4.99 9.94
C PRO A 497 13.48 3.50 10.08
N ALA A 498 13.01 2.83 9.03
CA ALA A 498 12.69 1.41 9.07
C ALA A 498 13.95 0.55 9.30
N ALA A 499 15.05 0.85 8.60
CA ALA A 499 16.32 0.18 8.79
C ALA A 499 16.90 0.42 10.20
N LEU A 500 16.83 1.67 10.69
CA LEU A 500 17.27 2.00 12.04
C LEU A 500 16.42 1.26 13.08
N LEU A 501 15.11 1.22 12.89
CA LEU A 501 14.20 0.48 13.77
C LEU A 501 14.56 -1.01 13.82
N ALA A 502 14.86 -1.64 12.66
CA ALA A 502 15.30 -3.03 12.61
C ALA A 502 16.59 -3.25 13.40
N ILE A 503 17.58 -2.37 13.26
CA ILE A 503 18.84 -2.42 14.00
C ILE A 503 18.59 -2.27 15.52
N VAL A 504 17.75 -1.33 15.92
CA VAL A 504 17.43 -1.11 17.34
C VAL A 504 16.72 -2.31 17.95
N VAL A 505 15.71 -2.85 17.27
CA VAL A 505 14.97 -4.04 17.71
C VAL A 505 15.89 -5.26 17.79
N ASP A 506 16.75 -5.46 16.78
CA ASP A 506 17.76 -6.53 16.80
C ASP A 506 18.71 -6.40 17.99
N GLY A 507 19.25 -5.20 18.22
CA GLY A 507 20.16 -4.92 19.33
C GLY A 507 19.52 -5.12 20.72
N LEU A 508 18.26 -4.68 20.88
CA LEU A 508 17.50 -4.90 22.13
C LEU A 508 17.27 -6.39 22.40
N LEU A 509 16.85 -7.14 21.38
CA LEU A 509 16.63 -8.58 21.53
C LEU A 509 17.95 -9.35 21.70
N ALA A 510 19.06 -8.90 21.10
CA ALA A 510 20.39 -9.43 21.36
C ALA A 510 20.85 -9.19 22.81
N ALA A 511 20.47 -8.07 23.41
CA ALA A 511 20.73 -7.82 24.83
C ALA A 511 19.91 -8.74 25.74
N VAL A 512 18.63 -8.97 25.39
CA VAL A 512 17.78 -9.94 26.10
C VAL A 512 18.36 -11.35 25.96
N GLU A 513 18.76 -11.77 24.76
CA GLU A 513 19.39 -13.08 24.50
C GLU A 513 20.63 -13.30 25.40
N ARG A 514 21.50 -12.29 25.49
CA ARG A 514 22.67 -12.33 26.37
C ARG A 514 22.27 -12.42 27.85
N GLY A 515 21.21 -11.74 28.25
CA GLY A 515 20.69 -11.74 29.63
C GLY A 515 20.15 -13.09 30.06
N VAL A 516 19.49 -13.83 29.19
CA VAL A 516 18.89 -15.15 29.48
C VAL A 516 19.88 -16.31 29.37
N ARG A 517 21.12 -16.08 28.90
CA ARG A 517 22.18 -17.12 28.89
C ARG A 517 22.51 -17.55 30.33
N PRO A 518 22.48 -18.85 30.60
CA PRO A 518 22.91 -19.38 31.92
C PRO A 518 24.32 -18.93 32.29
N ALA A 519 24.56 -18.69 33.58
CA ALA A 519 25.82 -18.12 34.07
C ALA A 519 27.07 -18.91 33.62
N HIS A 520 27.00 -20.24 33.60
CA HIS A 520 28.07 -21.12 33.16
C HIS A 520 28.41 -21.04 31.67
N LEU A 521 27.50 -20.50 30.83
CA LEU A 521 27.71 -20.28 29.41
C LEU A 521 28.14 -18.83 29.07
N ARG A 522 28.22 -17.95 30.08
CA ARG A 522 28.65 -16.55 29.90
C ARG A 522 30.18 -16.39 29.91
N ALA A 523 30.91 -17.39 30.36
CA ALA A 523 32.37 -17.32 30.60
C ALA A 523 33.23 -17.81 29.41
N LYS A 524 32.65 -17.95 28.21
CA LYS A 524 33.42 -18.30 26.99
C LYS A 524 33.27 -17.26 25.91
#